data_8831025c481e342465b6082a640750f3
#
_entry.id   8831025c481e342465b6082a640750f3
#
_cell.length_a   1.000
_cell.length_b   1.000
_cell.length_c   1.000
_cell.angle_alpha   90.00
_cell.angle_beta   90.00
_cell.angle_gamma   90.00
#
_symmetry.space_group_name_H-M   'P 1'
#
loop_
_entity.id
_entity.type
_entity.pdbx_description
1 polymer ?
#
loop_
_entity_poly.entity_id
_entity_poly.type
_entity_poly.pdbx_seq_one_letter_code
_entity_poly.pdbx_strand_id
1 'polypeptide(L)'
;MNQETIDTTKTGTSKSVQNYDFRYPRVVFSKEYMRIVSENSRELARYLGKYFGNISKITVDASIGTIQEYTSLQFLETLSDTVLVSQNNFDESEGALFIMFPTEFCQKYIYRESGGTGEITPGKTTLTAIESKILSRLSKGVVNQIRKVWEPIISLNLNKSIFEKEFELLSIKKNDRLVVVEFELIFGEEKELVQ
;
A
#
# COMPACT_ATOMS: atom_id res chain seq x y z
N MET A 1 -37.75 57.72 7.24
CA MET A 1 -36.80 57.43 6.14
C MET A 1 -35.90 56.32 6.62
N ASN A 2 -36.28 55.09 6.34
CA ASN A 2 -35.50 53.91 6.74
C ASN A 2 -34.70 53.45 5.53
N GLN A 3 -33.39 53.36 5.69
CA GLN A 3 -32.51 52.73 4.72
C GLN A 3 -32.33 51.29 5.14
N GLU A 4 -32.83 50.38 4.30
CA GLU A 4 -32.54 48.96 4.38
C GLU A 4 -31.14 48.67 3.85
N THR A 5 -30.31 48.09 4.69
CA THR A 5 -29.00 47.59 4.34
C THR A 5 -29.15 46.15 3.89
N ILE A 6 -28.92 45.88 2.63
CA ILE A 6 -28.94 44.54 2.05
C ILE A 6 -27.58 43.88 2.33
N ASP A 7 -27.56 42.88 3.18
CA ASP A 7 -26.42 42.07 3.52
C ASP A 7 -26.30 40.93 2.48
N THR A 8 -25.35 41.05 1.54
CA THR A 8 -25.07 40.03 0.55
C THR A 8 -23.88 39.21 1.01
N THR A 9 -24.13 38.17 1.82
CA THR A 9 -23.15 37.15 2.17
C THR A 9 -22.90 36.25 0.96
N LYS A 10 -21.86 36.56 0.17
CA LYS A 10 -21.30 35.63 -0.83
C LYS A 10 -20.41 34.64 -0.12
N THR A 11 -20.91 33.42 0.09
CA THR A 11 -20.13 32.24 0.42
C THR A 11 -19.26 31.86 -0.79
N GLY A 12 -18.10 32.45 -0.91
CA GLY A 12 -17.08 32.06 -1.86
C GLY A 12 -16.34 30.84 -1.35
N THR A 13 -16.58 29.67 -1.93
CA THR A 13 -15.73 28.49 -1.78
C THR A 13 -14.36 28.82 -2.31
N SER A 14 -13.42 29.14 -1.42
CA SER A 14 -12.02 29.39 -1.79
C SER A 14 -11.42 28.05 -2.26
N LYS A 15 -11.32 27.88 -3.58
CA LYS A 15 -10.46 26.86 -4.16
C LYS A 15 -9.04 27.18 -3.69
N SER A 16 -8.48 26.36 -2.83
CA SER A 16 -7.07 26.47 -2.47
C SER A 16 -6.24 26.32 -3.74
N VAL A 17 -5.57 27.40 -4.13
CA VAL A 17 -4.61 27.38 -5.23
C VAL A 17 -3.40 26.62 -4.70
N GLN A 18 -3.27 25.35 -5.10
CA GLN A 18 -2.06 24.58 -4.82
C GLN A 18 -0.94 25.13 -5.71
N ASN A 19 0.15 25.54 -5.10
CA ASN A 19 1.36 25.94 -5.84
C ASN A 19 1.84 24.75 -6.67
N TYR A 20 2.01 24.96 -7.98
CA TYR A 20 2.54 23.96 -8.88
C TYR A 20 4.07 23.90 -8.71
N ASP A 21 4.58 22.79 -8.19
CA ASP A 21 6.02 22.54 -8.11
C ASP A 21 6.50 21.91 -9.43
N PHE A 22 7.25 22.65 -10.21
CA PHE A 22 7.79 22.19 -11.49
C PHE A 22 8.83 21.07 -11.36
N ARG A 23 9.37 20.84 -10.17
CA ARG A 23 10.27 19.72 -9.89
C ARG A 23 9.55 18.38 -9.91
N TYR A 24 8.23 18.40 -9.63
CA TYR A 24 7.38 17.24 -9.56
C TYR A 24 6.19 17.42 -10.52
N PRO A 25 6.35 17.08 -11.80
CA PRO A 25 5.23 17.17 -12.73
C PRO A 25 4.09 16.30 -12.22
N ARG A 26 2.86 16.83 -12.23
CA ARG A 26 1.69 16.07 -11.79
C ARG A 26 1.59 14.78 -12.60
N VAL A 27 1.62 13.66 -11.90
CA VAL A 27 1.28 12.37 -12.48
C VAL A 27 -0.22 12.36 -12.70
N VAL A 28 -0.65 12.10 -13.92
CA VAL A 28 -2.06 11.99 -14.23
C VAL A 28 -2.27 10.68 -14.97
N PHE A 29 -2.84 9.71 -14.27
CA PHE A 29 -3.39 8.52 -14.93
C PHE A 29 -4.76 8.86 -15.51
N SER A 30 -5.20 8.13 -16.54
CA SER A 30 -6.52 8.34 -17.09
C SER A 30 -7.60 8.03 -16.04
N LYS A 31 -8.74 8.75 -16.10
CA LYS A 31 -9.86 8.51 -15.20
C LYS A 31 -10.35 7.07 -15.28
N GLU A 32 -10.29 6.47 -16.45
CA GLU A 32 -10.69 5.08 -16.66
C GLU A 32 -9.71 4.10 -15.97
N TYR A 33 -8.40 4.36 -16.07
CA TYR A 33 -7.41 3.58 -15.36
C TYR A 33 -7.63 3.63 -13.84
N MET A 34 -7.82 4.83 -13.28
CA MET A 34 -8.08 5.02 -11.86
C MET A 34 -9.40 4.36 -11.41
N ARG A 35 -10.42 4.34 -12.28
CA ARG A 35 -11.67 3.60 -12.02
C ARG A 35 -11.41 2.10 -11.91
N ILE A 36 -10.67 1.52 -12.88
CA ILE A 36 -10.30 0.10 -12.88
C ILE A 36 -9.50 -0.25 -11.61
N VAL A 37 -8.52 0.58 -11.26
CA VAL A 37 -7.74 0.39 -10.02
C VAL A 37 -8.66 0.39 -8.80
N SER A 38 -9.57 1.36 -8.69
CA SER A 38 -10.47 1.47 -7.54
C SER A 38 -11.45 0.27 -7.44
N GLU A 39 -12.01 -0.19 -8.57
CA GLU A 39 -12.93 -1.33 -8.60
C GLU A 39 -12.22 -2.62 -8.19
N ASN A 40 -11.04 -2.89 -8.77
CA ASN A 40 -10.25 -4.06 -8.43
C ASN A 40 -9.70 -4.02 -7.00
N SER A 41 -9.35 -2.85 -6.50
CA SER A 41 -8.89 -2.72 -5.11
C SER A 41 -10.00 -3.03 -4.09
N ARG A 42 -11.27 -2.70 -4.39
CA ARG A 42 -12.40 -3.11 -3.53
C ARG A 42 -12.56 -4.63 -3.47
N GLU A 43 -12.40 -5.29 -4.61
CA GLU A 43 -12.45 -6.74 -4.64
C GLU A 43 -11.23 -7.34 -3.93
N LEU A 44 -10.04 -6.78 -4.14
CA LEU A 44 -8.82 -7.19 -3.49
C LEU A 44 -8.92 -7.08 -1.96
N ALA A 45 -9.50 -6.01 -1.42
CA ALA A 45 -9.73 -5.87 0.02
C ALA A 45 -10.45 -7.08 0.60
N ARG A 46 -11.51 -7.58 -0.07
CA ARG A 46 -12.24 -8.79 0.37
C ARG A 46 -11.36 -10.05 0.37
N TYR A 47 -10.49 -10.19 -0.63
CA TYR A 47 -9.55 -11.32 -0.70
C TYR A 47 -8.48 -11.22 0.38
N LEU A 48 -7.98 -10.00 0.65
CA LEU A 48 -7.01 -9.76 1.71
C LEU A 48 -7.59 -10.07 3.09
N GLY A 49 -8.81 -9.60 3.40
CA GLY A 49 -9.50 -9.93 4.64
C GLY A 49 -9.61 -11.44 4.85
N LYS A 50 -10.05 -12.20 3.84
CA LYS A 50 -10.10 -13.66 3.89
C LYS A 50 -8.73 -14.30 4.06
N TYR A 51 -7.72 -13.82 3.32
CA TYR A 51 -6.36 -14.34 3.40
C TYR A 51 -5.77 -14.14 4.79
N PHE A 52 -5.82 -12.91 5.30
CA PHE A 52 -5.30 -12.59 6.63
C PHE A 52 -6.11 -13.26 7.74
N GLY A 53 -7.43 -13.36 7.61
CA GLY A 53 -8.27 -14.11 8.53
C GLY A 53 -7.89 -15.59 8.62
N ASN A 54 -7.58 -16.21 7.47
CA ASN A 54 -7.15 -17.61 7.44
C ASN A 54 -5.80 -17.86 8.11
N ILE A 55 -4.83 -16.97 7.93
CA ILE A 55 -3.50 -17.13 8.54
C ILE A 55 -3.48 -16.72 10.01
N SER A 56 -4.24 -15.70 10.42
CA SER A 56 -4.31 -15.23 11.80
C SER A 56 -5.26 -16.04 12.68
N LYS A 57 -6.17 -16.83 12.07
CA LYS A 57 -7.24 -17.58 12.75
C LYS A 57 -8.26 -16.71 13.49
N ILE A 58 -8.34 -15.45 13.13
CA ILE A 58 -9.34 -14.49 13.64
C ILE A 58 -10.03 -13.80 12.46
N THR A 59 -11.18 -13.20 12.71
CA THR A 59 -11.85 -12.38 11.69
C THR A 59 -11.02 -11.15 11.39
N VAL A 60 -10.78 -10.89 10.11
CA VAL A 60 -10.08 -9.70 9.63
C VAL A 60 -10.98 -8.97 8.66
N ASP A 61 -11.31 -7.73 8.98
CA ASP A 61 -11.98 -6.82 8.08
C ASP A 61 -10.93 -6.04 7.29
N ALA A 62 -11.14 -5.94 5.97
CA ALA A 62 -10.24 -5.21 5.10
C ALA A 62 -11.01 -4.19 4.26
N SER A 63 -10.52 -2.97 4.22
CA SER A 63 -11.07 -1.87 3.44
C SER A 63 -9.99 -1.08 2.72
N ILE A 64 -10.38 -0.28 1.74
CA ILE A 64 -9.47 0.67 1.09
C ILE A 64 -9.38 1.91 1.96
N GLY A 65 -8.16 2.31 2.31
CA GLY A 65 -7.86 3.60 2.91
C GLY A 65 -7.80 4.69 1.83
N THR A 66 -6.65 4.81 1.16
CA THR A 66 -6.43 5.82 0.12
C THR A 66 -5.96 5.21 -1.20
N ILE A 67 -6.22 5.93 -2.31
CA ILE A 67 -5.63 5.64 -3.62
C ILE A 67 -5.01 6.93 -4.11
N GLN A 68 -3.70 6.95 -4.28
CA GLN A 68 -2.93 8.15 -4.63
C GLN A 68 -1.94 7.88 -5.74
N GLU A 69 -1.68 8.92 -6.53
CA GLU A 69 -0.71 8.89 -7.61
C GLU A 69 0.57 9.59 -7.17
N TYR A 70 1.71 8.97 -7.46
CA TYR A 70 3.03 9.49 -7.12
C TYR A 70 3.98 9.46 -8.32
N THR A 71 4.90 10.39 -8.35
CA THR A 71 6.17 10.19 -9.05
C THR A 71 7.09 9.34 -8.18
N SER A 72 8.06 8.68 -8.77
CA SER A 72 9.07 7.90 -8.03
C SER A 72 9.75 8.70 -6.92
N LEU A 73 10.08 9.96 -7.19
CA LEU A 73 10.73 10.84 -6.19
C LEU A 73 9.80 11.14 -5.01
N GLN A 74 8.55 11.54 -5.30
CA GLN A 74 7.56 11.79 -4.26
C GLN A 74 7.32 10.54 -3.40
N PHE A 75 7.21 9.39 -4.05
CA PHE A 75 7.02 8.12 -3.35
C PHE A 75 8.19 7.81 -2.40
N LEU A 76 9.42 7.91 -2.89
CA LEU A 76 10.62 7.67 -2.07
C LEU A 76 10.71 8.61 -0.86
N GLU A 77 10.28 9.87 -1.01
CA GLU A 77 10.23 10.84 0.09
C GLU A 77 9.16 10.50 1.15
N THR A 78 8.14 9.70 0.81
CA THR A 78 7.12 9.26 1.77
C THR A 78 7.51 8.00 2.55
N LEU A 79 8.52 7.28 2.08
CA LEU A 79 8.97 6.07 2.74
C LEU A 79 9.66 6.39 4.08
N SER A 80 9.38 5.59 5.07
CA SER A 80 9.97 5.71 6.41
C SER A 80 10.62 4.41 6.83
N ASP A 81 11.54 4.48 7.80
CA ASP A 81 12.20 3.29 8.37
C ASP A 81 11.24 2.33 9.09
N THR A 82 9.97 2.72 9.22
CA THR A 82 8.93 1.94 9.88
C THR A 82 8.21 0.94 8.97
N VAL A 83 8.63 0.84 7.70
CA VAL A 83 8.05 -0.11 6.75
C VAL A 83 9.11 -1.06 6.19
N LEU A 84 8.67 -2.27 5.88
CA LEU A 84 9.42 -3.25 5.11
C LEU A 84 8.78 -3.38 3.73
N VAL A 85 9.58 -3.30 2.69
CA VAL A 85 9.10 -3.36 1.30
C VAL A 85 9.38 -4.71 0.68
N SER A 86 8.36 -5.33 0.12
CA SER A 86 8.51 -6.49 -0.74
C SER A 86 8.41 -6.05 -2.19
N GLN A 87 9.50 -6.16 -2.93
CA GLN A 87 9.51 -5.97 -4.37
C GLN A 87 9.20 -7.29 -5.08
N ASN A 88 8.24 -7.26 -5.98
CA ASN A 88 7.79 -8.42 -6.74
C ASN A 88 7.88 -8.10 -8.23
N ASN A 89 8.75 -8.80 -8.94
CA ASN A 89 8.96 -8.65 -10.37
C ASN A 89 8.20 -9.73 -11.13
N PHE A 90 7.68 -9.39 -12.30
CA PHE A 90 6.92 -10.27 -13.17
C PHE A 90 7.65 -10.49 -14.50
N ASP A 91 7.51 -11.69 -15.09
CA ASP A 91 8.26 -12.07 -16.30
C ASP A 91 7.88 -11.25 -17.55
N GLU A 92 6.62 -10.84 -17.66
CA GLU A 92 6.06 -10.23 -18.87
C GLU A 92 5.87 -8.71 -18.77
N SER A 93 6.21 -8.10 -17.64
CA SER A 93 6.03 -6.66 -17.43
C SER A 93 7.35 -5.96 -17.14
N GLU A 94 7.53 -4.77 -17.70
CA GLU A 94 8.64 -3.88 -17.32
C GLU A 94 8.46 -3.26 -15.94
N GLY A 95 7.28 -3.46 -15.31
CA GLY A 95 6.92 -2.90 -14.01
C GLY A 95 7.22 -3.86 -12.85
N ALA A 96 7.19 -3.32 -11.65
CA ALA A 96 7.28 -4.07 -10.41
C ALA A 96 6.09 -3.72 -9.50
N LEU A 97 5.68 -4.70 -8.69
CA LEU A 97 4.72 -4.51 -7.62
C LEU A 97 5.48 -4.39 -6.30
N PHE A 98 5.25 -3.30 -5.59
CA PHE A 98 5.77 -3.09 -4.26
C PHE A 98 4.66 -3.31 -3.25
N ILE A 99 4.92 -4.09 -2.21
CA ILE A 99 4.01 -4.29 -1.09
C ILE A 99 4.73 -3.82 0.16
N MET A 100 4.15 -2.85 0.84
CA MET A 100 4.72 -2.26 2.05
C MET A 100 3.97 -2.76 3.28
N PHE A 101 4.70 -3.28 4.23
CA PHE A 101 4.16 -3.73 5.50
C PHE A 101 4.77 -2.91 6.64
N PRO A 102 3.98 -2.48 7.63
CA PRO A 102 4.52 -1.91 8.85
C PRO A 102 5.54 -2.88 9.49
N THR A 103 6.68 -2.37 9.93
CA THR A 103 7.72 -3.19 10.57
C THR A 103 7.17 -3.92 11.80
N GLU A 104 6.35 -3.24 12.59
CA GLU A 104 5.71 -3.82 13.77
C GLU A 104 4.80 -4.99 13.40
N PHE A 105 3.97 -4.85 12.35
CA PHE A 105 3.15 -5.94 11.83
C PHE A 105 4.01 -7.14 11.41
N CYS A 106 5.10 -6.89 10.68
CA CYS A 106 6.02 -7.96 10.28
C CYS A 106 6.62 -8.70 11.48
N GLN A 107 7.02 -7.98 12.53
CA GLN A 107 7.56 -8.58 13.75
C GLN A 107 6.52 -9.42 14.49
N LYS A 108 5.29 -8.92 14.64
CA LYS A 108 4.16 -9.67 15.21
C LYS A 108 3.90 -10.95 14.41
N TYR A 109 3.90 -10.85 13.08
CA TYR A 109 3.68 -11.98 12.20
C TYR A 109 4.79 -13.05 12.33
N ILE A 110 6.07 -12.64 12.27
CA ILE A 110 7.24 -13.53 12.45
C ILE A 110 7.16 -14.25 13.80
N TYR A 111 6.86 -13.51 14.87
CA TYR A 111 6.78 -14.06 16.21
C TYR A 111 5.71 -15.16 16.31
N ARG A 112 4.51 -14.90 15.79
CA ARG A 112 3.41 -15.87 15.78
C ARG A 112 3.73 -17.11 14.92
N GLU A 113 4.28 -16.91 13.73
CA GLU A 113 4.69 -18.01 12.83
C GLU A 113 5.83 -18.87 13.43
N SER A 114 6.62 -18.29 14.32
CA SER A 114 7.68 -18.99 15.07
C SER A 114 7.17 -19.71 16.32
N GLY A 115 5.86 -19.70 16.58
CA GLY A 115 5.23 -20.34 17.73
C GLY A 115 5.20 -19.49 19.00
N GLY A 116 5.50 -18.19 18.89
CA GLY A 116 5.44 -17.26 20.02
C GLY A 116 4.00 -16.97 20.44
N THR A 117 3.81 -16.86 21.76
CA THR A 117 2.53 -16.49 22.40
C THR A 117 2.76 -15.31 23.35
N GLY A 118 1.93 -14.27 23.26
CA GLY A 118 2.02 -13.09 24.12
C GLY A 118 2.43 -11.81 23.38
N GLU A 119 2.77 -10.79 24.17
CA GLU A 119 3.16 -9.48 23.65
C GLU A 119 4.61 -9.50 23.11
N ILE A 120 4.84 -8.73 22.06
CA ILE A 120 6.15 -8.57 21.44
C ILE A 120 6.76 -7.26 21.90
N THR A 121 8.03 -7.32 22.31
CA THR A 121 8.83 -6.11 22.44
C THR A 121 9.49 -5.82 21.08
N PRO A 122 9.12 -4.72 20.40
CA PRO A 122 9.77 -4.36 19.12
C PRO A 122 11.24 -4.14 19.35
N GLY A 123 12.11 -4.86 18.64
CA GLY A 123 13.51 -4.78 19.01
C GLY A 123 14.56 -4.93 17.92
N LYS A 124 14.26 -5.44 16.74
CA LYS A 124 15.30 -5.63 15.71
C LYS A 124 14.87 -5.08 14.35
N THR A 125 15.76 -4.29 13.78
CA THR A 125 15.59 -3.74 12.44
C THR A 125 16.19 -4.62 11.34
N THR A 126 17.03 -5.60 11.68
CA THR A 126 17.70 -6.47 10.70
C THR A 126 17.05 -7.85 10.70
N LEU A 127 16.57 -8.26 9.52
CA LEU A 127 15.94 -9.57 9.33
C LEU A 127 17.00 -10.67 9.21
N THR A 128 16.78 -11.77 9.92
CA THR A 128 17.53 -13.01 9.70
C THR A 128 17.06 -13.71 8.41
N ALA A 129 17.84 -14.67 7.91
CA ALA A 129 17.47 -15.47 6.74
C ALA A 129 16.13 -16.23 6.94
N ILE A 130 15.85 -16.68 8.18
CA ILE A 130 14.60 -17.38 8.51
C ILE A 130 13.43 -16.39 8.49
N GLU A 131 13.57 -15.23 9.13
CA GLU A 131 12.56 -14.17 9.15
C GLU A 131 12.23 -13.68 7.74
N SER A 132 13.26 -13.44 6.91
CA SER A 132 13.08 -13.08 5.49
C SER A 132 12.29 -14.15 4.73
N LYS A 133 12.50 -15.42 5.02
CA LYS A 133 11.77 -16.52 4.39
C LYS A 133 10.31 -16.58 4.84
N ILE A 134 10.02 -16.29 6.11
CA ILE A 134 8.67 -16.18 6.65
C ILE A 134 7.92 -15.03 5.95
N LEU A 135 8.53 -13.84 5.89
CA LEU A 135 7.94 -12.68 5.22
C LEU A 135 7.77 -12.88 3.72
N SER A 136 8.71 -13.56 3.05
CA SER A 136 8.57 -13.91 1.63
C SER A 136 7.35 -14.80 1.37
N ARG A 137 7.01 -15.69 2.31
CA ARG A 137 5.77 -16.50 2.23
C ARG A 137 4.53 -15.63 2.37
N LEU A 138 4.54 -14.69 3.31
CA LEU A 138 3.47 -13.71 3.50
C LEU A 138 3.24 -12.90 2.22
N SER A 139 4.29 -12.28 1.68
CA SER A 139 4.22 -11.50 0.44
C SER A 139 3.69 -12.31 -0.73
N LYS A 140 4.21 -13.52 -0.94
CA LYS A 140 3.70 -14.42 -2.01
C LYS A 140 2.21 -14.71 -1.85
N GLY A 141 1.74 -14.85 -0.61
CA GLY A 141 0.33 -15.03 -0.32
C GLY A 141 -0.50 -13.82 -0.75
N VAL A 142 -0.05 -12.60 -0.44
CA VAL A 142 -0.68 -11.35 -0.86
C VAL A 142 -0.65 -11.20 -2.39
N VAL A 143 0.49 -11.46 -3.04
CA VAL A 143 0.62 -11.43 -4.52
C VAL A 143 -0.38 -12.40 -5.16
N ASN A 144 -0.59 -13.58 -4.57
CA ASN A 144 -1.59 -14.51 -5.08
C ASN A 144 -3.03 -13.97 -4.99
N GLN A 145 -3.35 -13.14 -3.99
CA GLN A 145 -4.67 -12.48 -3.93
C GLN A 145 -4.76 -11.38 -5.00
N ILE A 146 -3.72 -10.57 -5.16
CA ILE A 146 -3.62 -9.54 -6.21
C ILE A 146 -3.81 -10.21 -7.59
N ARG A 147 -3.10 -11.30 -7.84
CA ARG A 147 -3.19 -12.03 -9.10
C ARG A 147 -4.61 -12.48 -9.43
N LYS A 148 -5.34 -13.04 -8.46
CA LYS A 148 -6.74 -13.47 -8.67
C LYS A 148 -7.66 -12.36 -9.17
N VAL A 149 -7.43 -11.13 -8.72
CA VAL A 149 -8.25 -9.98 -9.08
C VAL A 149 -7.81 -9.37 -10.42
N TRP A 150 -6.48 -9.34 -10.67
CA TRP A 150 -5.92 -8.66 -11.82
C TRP A 150 -5.71 -9.56 -13.04
N GLU A 151 -5.71 -10.89 -12.88
CA GLU A 151 -5.49 -11.86 -13.97
C GLU A 151 -6.43 -11.68 -15.20
N PRO A 152 -7.70 -11.24 -15.04
CA PRO A 152 -8.55 -10.94 -16.19
C PRO A 152 -8.08 -9.74 -17.04
N ILE A 153 -7.23 -8.88 -16.50
CA ILE A 153 -6.76 -7.63 -17.11
C ILE A 153 -5.30 -7.75 -17.55
N ILE A 154 -4.46 -8.32 -16.67
CA ILE A 154 -3.03 -8.45 -16.88
C ILE A 154 -2.51 -9.76 -16.31
N SER A 155 -1.68 -10.46 -17.07
CA SER A 155 -0.98 -11.66 -16.58
C SER A 155 0.11 -11.26 -15.59
N LEU A 156 0.07 -11.81 -14.38
CA LEU A 156 1.02 -11.54 -13.30
C LEU A 156 1.78 -12.81 -12.93
N ASN A 157 2.75 -13.20 -13.74
CA ASN A 157 3.62 -14.34 -13.45
C ASN A 157 4.80 -13.89 -12.57
N LEU A 158 4.73 -14.22 -11.27
CA LEU A 158 5.75 -13.84 -10.31
C LEU A 158 7.08 -14.55 -10.58
N ASN A 159 8.10 -13.79 -10.94
CA ASN A 159 9.47 -14.28 -11.11
C ASN A 159 10.21 -14.29 -9.77
N LYS A 160 10.31 -13.14 -9.13
CA LYS A 160 11.11 -12.96 -7.92
C LYS A 160 10.42 -12.04 -6.92
N SER A 161 10.51 -12.43 -5.64
CA SER A 161 10.04 -11.63 -4.52
C SER A 161 11.22 -11.41 -3.57
N ILE A 162 11.56 -10.15 -3.31
CA ILE A 162 12.66 -9.75 -2.44
C ILE A 162 12.10 -8.84 -1.36
N PHE A 163 12.52 -9.03 -0.12
CA PHE A 163 12.29 -8.09 0.96
C PHE A 163 13.51 -7.20 1.15
N GLU A 164 13.30 -5.90 1.01
CA GLU A 164 14.34 -4.90 1.18
C GLU A 164 13.93 -3.90 2.26
N LYS A 165 14.89 -3.47 3.01
CA LYS A 165 14.77 -2.38 3.96
C LYS A 165 15.42 -1.11 3.43
N GLU A 166 16.44 -1.26 2.60
CA GLU A 166 17.13 -0.16 1.96
C GLU A 166 16.38 0.20 0.68
N PHE A 167 15.65 1.29 0.71
CA PHE A 167 14.83 1.75 -0.42
C PHE A 167 15.63 2.07 -1.67
N GLU A 168 16.95 2.35 -1.51
CA GLU A 168 17.88 2.57 -2.62
C GLU A 168 18.07 1.32 -3.50
N LEU A 169 17.80 0.13 -2.94
CA LEU A 169 17.88 -1.14 -3.67
C LEU A 169 16.62 -1.46 -4.47
N LEU A 170 15.55 -0.67 -4.31
CA LEU A 170 14.33 -0.87 -5.07
C LEU A 170 14.55 -0.51 -6.54
N SER A 171 14.04 -1.33 -7.44
CA SER A 171 14.14 -1.13 -8.89
C SER A 171 13.18 -0.05 -9.41
N ILE A 172 13.12 1.09 -8.74
CA ILE A 172 12.28 2.23 -9.12
C ILE A 172 13.12 3.19 -9.96
N LYS A 173 12.72 3.40 -11.22
CA LYS A 173 13.38 4.35 -12.12
C LYS A 173 12.93 5.78 -11.79
N LYS A 174 13.81 6.77 -11.99
CA LYS A 174 13.57 8.19 -11.67
C LYS A 174 12.27 8.77 -12.24
N ASN A 175 11.81 8.26 -13.37
CA ASN A 175 10.61 8.76 -14.07
C ASN A 175 9.41 7.80 -13.98
N ASP A 176 9.48 6.77 -13.14
CA ASP A 176 8.37 5.86 -12.97
C ASP A 176 7.18 6.58 -12.34
N ARG A 177 6.00 6.16 -12.74
CA ARG A 177 4.72 6.57 -12.18
C ARG A 177 4.17 5.45 -11.34
N LEU A 178 3.69 5.79 -10.18
CA LEU A 178 3.22 4.85 -9.19
C LEU A 178 1.78 5.18 -8.82
N VAL A 179 0.97 4.16 -8.67
CA VAL A 179 -0.32 4.25 -7.98
C VAL A 179 -0.16 3.47 -6.68
N VAL A 180 -0.34 4.17 -5.58
CA VAL A 180 -0.29 3.59 -4.24
C VAL A 180 -1.71 3.38 -3.76
N VAL A 181 -2.03 2.16 -3.39
CA VAL A 181 -3.31 1.77 -2.80
C VAL A 181 -3.05 1.33 -1.38
N GLU A 182 -3.64 2.04 -0.43
CA GLU A 182 -3.57 1.71 0.98
C GLU A 182 -4.75 0.85 1.40
N PHE A 183 -4.48 -0.24 2.09
CA PHE A 183 -5.48 -1.12 2.66
C PHE A 183 -5.42 -1.05 4.18
N GLU A 184 -6.57 -0.84 4.79
CA GLU A 184 -6.75 -0.94 6.23
C GLU A 184 -7.17 -2.37 6.56
N LEU A 185 -6.40 -3.02 7.43
CA LEU A 185 -6.69 -4.35 7.94
C LEU A 185 -6.98 -4.26 9.44
N ILE A 186 -8.14 -4.72 9.87
CA ILE A 186 -8.59 -4.70 11.25
C ILE A 186 -8.59 -6.13 11.80
N PHE A 187 -7.68 -6.43 12.71
CA PHE A 187 -7.51 -7.72 13.36
C PHE A 187 -8.19 -7.69 14.74
N GLY A 188 -9.50 -7.98 14.80
CA GLY A 188 -10.27 -7.76 16.01
C GLY A 188 -10.34 -6.27 16.35
N GLU A 189 -9.61 -5.81 17.36
CA GLU A 189 -9.53 -4.38 17.76
C GLU A 189 -8.28 -3.66 17.22
N GLU A 190 -7.29 -4.40 16.69
CA GLU A 190 -6.05 -3.84 16.16
C GLU A 190 -6.20 -3.48 14.67
N LYS A 191 -5.75 -2.27 14.30
CA LYS A 191 -5.75 -1.76 12.92
C LYS A 191 -4.34 -1.74 12.37
N GLU A 192 -4.15 -2.30 11.18
CA GLU A 192 -2.89 -2.28 10.44
C GLU A 192 -3.08 -1.70 9.04
N LEU A 193 -2.09 -0.96 8.53
CA LEU A 193 -2.08 -0.37 7.19
C LEU A 193 -1.10 -1.13 6.30
N VAL A 194 -1.57 -1.61 5.15
CA VAL A 194 -0.75 -2.27 4.11
C VAL A 194 -0.89 -1.51 2.81
N GLN A 195 0.23 -1.17 2.17
CA GLN A 195 0.29 -0.43 0.92
C GLN A 195 0.95 -1.26 -0.19
#